data_858a22f706ddf1a722c845abe4e99d3f
#
_entry.id   858a22f706ddf1a722c845abe4e99d3f
#
_cell.length_a   1.000
_cell.length_b   1.000
_cell.length_c   1.000
_cell.angle_alpha   90.00
_cell.angle_beta   90.00
_cell.angle_gamma   90.00
#
_symmetry.space_group_name_H-M   'P 1'
#
loop_
_entity.id
_entity.type
_entity.pdbx_description
1 polymer ?
#
loop_
_entity_poly.entity_id
_entity_poly.type
_entity_poly.pdbx_seq_one_letter_code
_entity_poly.pdbx_strand_id
1 'polypeptide(L)'
;LRYGITRTGAFGLTSTEICGFLDSTGAGGRPDIQINYRPFSFDYSSEGGFVFHPFPGGTASICFTRPKSRGDVRLVAHDGGTRLAIQPNYLDQDEDVQGMLRGVKILRRILNTEPFADYLEGEHGPAAKANTDEEIIQHIRNSAATIYHPVGTCKMGNDEMAVVDDRLRVRGLSD
;
A
#
# COMPACT_ATOMS: atom_id res chain seq x y z
N LEU A 1 -15.87 -14.71 -20.72
CA LEU A 1 -15.95 -15.57 -21.91
C LEU A 1 -14.84 -15.25 -22.93
N ARG A 2 -14.62 -13.94 -23.27
CA ARG A 2 -13.61 -13.54 -24.26
C ARG A 2 -12.21 -14.05 -23.90
N TYR A 3 -11.75 -13.86 -22.66
CA TYR A 3 -10.42 -14.32 -22.23
C TYR A 3 -10.29 -15.85 -22.31
N GLY A 4 -11.32 -16.61 -21.97
CA GLY A 4 -11.29 -18.07 -22.05
C GLY A 4 -11.06 -18.59 -23.48
N ILE A 5 -11.53 -17.87 -24.49
CA ILE A 5 -11.43 -18.25 -25.91
C ILE A 5 -10.19 -17.63 -26.58
N THR A 6 -9.99 -16.32 -26.40
CA THR A 6 -9.00 -15.57 -27.20
C THR A 6 -7.73 -15.19 -26.40
N ARG A 7 -7.72 -15.40 -25.08
CA ARG A 7 -6.67 -14.95 -24.16
C ARG A 7 -6.46 -13.42 -24.20
N THR A 8 -7.47 -12.67 -24.59
CA THR A 8 -7.45 -11.20 -24.67
C THR A 8 -8.59 -10.58 -23.87
N GLY A 9 -8.53 -9.25 -23.65
CA GLY A 9 -9.49 -8.49 -22.86
C GLY A 9 -9.01 -8.25 -21.44
N ALA A 10 -9.86 -7.69 -20.57
CA ALA A 10 -9.50 -7.23 -19.23
C ALA A 10 -8.81 -8.30 -18.36
N PHE A 11 -9.20 -9.56 -18.45
CA PHE A 11 -8.54 -10.66 -17.75
C PHE A 11 -7.22 -11.13 -18.35
N GLY A 12 -6.79 -10.55 -19.48
CA GLY A 12 -5.47 -10.79 -20.07
C GLY A 12 -4.43 -9.76 -19.61
N LEU A 13 -4.85 -8.77 -18.86
CA LEU A 13 -4.03 -7.69 -18.34
C LEU A 13 -3.47 -8.04 -16.95
N THR A 14 -2.45 -7.32 -16.50
CA THR A 14 -1.96 -7.46 -15.13
C THR A 14 -2.99 -6.94 -14.13
N SER A 15 -2.90 -7.36 -12.88
CA SER A 15 -3.84 -6.89 -11.84
C SER A 15 -3.73 -5.41 -11.56
N THR A 16 -2.59 -4.78 -11.88
CA THR A 16 -2.36 -3.34 -11.76
C THR A 16 -1.94 -2.80 -13.11
N GLU A 17 -2.83 -2.08 -13.77
CA GLU A 17 -2.61 -1.55 -15.12
C GLU A 17 -1.80 -0.26 -15.12
N ILE A 18 -2.03 0.59 -14.09
CA ILE A 18 -1.39 1.88 -13.98
C ILE A 18 -0.71 1.95 -12.62
N CYS A 19 0.57 2.32 -12.64
CA CYS A 19 1.36 2.62 -11.46
C CYS A 19 2.08 3.96 -11.68
N GLY A 20 2.02 4.84 -10.71
CA GLY A 20 2.70 6.13 -10.74
C GLY A 20 3.38 6.44 -9.41
N PHE A 21 4.47 7.22 -9.47
CA PHE A 21 5.17 7.71 -8.29
C PHE A 21 5.15 9.23 -8.28
N LEU A 22 4.79 9.82 -7.14
CA LEU A 22 4.57 11.26 -6.99
C LEU A 22 5.27 11.77 -5.73
N ASP A 23 5.71 13.02 -5.79
CA ASP A 23 6.06 13.81 -4.61
C ASP A 23 4.78 14.44 -4.04
N SER A 24 4.34 13.95 -2.87
CA SER A 24 3.11 14.42 -2.24
C SER A 24 3.20 15.84 -1.71
N THR A 25 4.42 16.37 -1.55
CA THR A 25 4.66 17.73 -1.06
C THR A 25 4.60 18.78 -2.17
N GLY A 26 4.81 18.37 -3.43
CA GLY A 26 4.91 19.27 -4.57
C GLY A 26 6.19 20.12 -4.61
N ALA A 27 7.16 19.80 -3.75
CA ALA A 27 8.41 20.55 -3.67
C ALA A 27 9.45 20.15 -4.74
N GLY A 28 9.11 19.22 -5.63
CA GLY A 28 10.01 18.67 -6.65
C GLY A 28 11.05 17.72 -6.07
N GLY A 29 10.76 17.14 -4.92
CA GLY A 29 11.59 16.20 -4.21
C GLY A 29 11.51 14.76 -4.76
N ARG A 30 12.06 13.85 -4.01
CA ARG A 30 12.00 12.43 -4.30
C ARG A 30 10.58 11.91 -4.05
N PRO A 31 9.96 11.14 -4.98
CA PRO A 31 8.63 10.60 -4.80
C PRO A 31 8.47 9.84 -3.49
N ASP A 32 7.34 10.06 -2.83
CA ASP A 32 6.97 9.46 -1.54
C ASP A 32 5.62 8.75 -1.56
N ILE A 33 4.82 8.93 -2.63
CA ILE A 33 3.55 8.25 -2.86
C ILE A 33 3.65 7.39 -4.12
N GLN A 34 3.19 6.15 -4.01
CA GLN A 34 2.87 5.28 -5.14
C GLN A 34 1.35 5.21 -5.30
N ILE A 35 0.88 5.42 -6.52
CA ILE A 35 -0.51 5.23 -6.92
C ILE A 35 -0.60 3.97 -7.78
N ASN A 36 -1.63 3.16 -7.53
CA ASN A 36 -1.96 2.00 -8.35
C ASN A 36 -3.43 2.08 -8.75
N TYR A 37 -3.73 1.69 -9.99
CA TYR A 37 -5.09 1.54 -10.49
C TYR A 37 -5.28 0.15 -11.07
N ARG A 38 -6.42 -0.47 -10.70
CA ARG A 38 -6.87 -1.78 -11.18
C ARG A 38 -8.21 -1.63 -11.88
N PRO A 39 -8.41 -2.24 -13.06
CA PRO A 39 -9.65 -2.10 -13.83
C PRO A 39 -10.80 -2.98 -13.30
N PHE A 40 -10.82 -3.28 -12.03
CA PHE A 40 -11.89 -4.03 -11.36
C PHE A 40 -12.04 -3.55 -9.92
N SER A 41 -13.28 -3.61 -9.43
CA SER A 41 -13.65 -3.18 -8.08
C SER A 41 -13.88 -4.39 -7.18
N PHE A 42 -13.34 -4.33 -5.95
CA PHE A 42 -13.41 -5.42 -4.98
C PHE A 42 -13.23 -4.92 -3.55
N ASP A 43 -13.67 -5.74 -2.60
CA ASP A 43 -13.30 -5.66 -1.19
C ASP A 43 -12.38 -6.82 -0.80
N TYR A 44 -11.63 -6.67 0.28
CA TYR A 44 -10.90 -7.77 0.90
C TYR A 44 -11.85 -8.58 1.80
N SER A 45 -11.83 -9.89 1.66
CA SER A 45 -12.58 -10.76 2.58
C SER A 45 -11.82 -10.94 3.91
N SER A 46 -12.56 -11.25 4.98
CA SER A 46 -11.98 -11.57 6.30
C SER A 46 -11.13 -12.84 6.30
N GLU A 47 -11.35 -13.73 5.33
CA GLU A 47 -10.60 -15.00 5.16
C GLU A 47 -9.37 -14.86 4.25
N GLY A 48 -9.12 -13.66 3.77
CA GLY A 48 -8.11 -13.37 2.74
C GLY A 48 -8.64 -13.66 1.35
N GLY A 49 -8.36 -12.77 0.41
CA GLY A 49 -8.82 -12.85 -0.98
C GLY A 49 -9.68 -11.66 -1.39
N PHE A 50 -10.17 -11.69 -2.62
CA PHE A 50 -10.94 -10.61 -3.23
C PHE A 50 -12.40 -11.00 -3.37
N VAL A 51 -13.30 -10.11 -2.94
CA VAL A 51 -14.73 -10.17 -3.22
C VAL A 51 -15.04 -9.12 -4.27
N PHE A 52 -15.23 -9.54 -5.51
CA PHE A 52 -15.51 -8.63 -6.61
C PHE A 52 -16.92 -8.05 -6.51
N HIS A 53 -17.03 -6.75 -6.77
CA HIS A 53 -18.33 -6.11 -6.84
C HIS A 53 -19.10 -6.52 -8.11
N PRO A 54 -20.44 -6.61 -8.04
CA PRO A 54 -21.29 -7.02 -9.17
C PRO A 54 -21.56 -5.92 -10.19
N PHE A 55 -20.84 -4.80 -10.11
CA PHE A 55 -20.99 -3.64 -10.99
C PHE A 55 -19.64 -3.28 -11.65
N PRO A 56 -19.64 -2.58 -12.79
CA PRO A 56 -18.42 -2.05 -13.39
C PRO A 56 -17.75 -1.05 -12.46
N GLY A 57 -16.44 -1.20 -12.27
CA GLY A 57 -15.70 -0.28 -11.41
C GLY A 57 -14.21 -0.59 -11.41
N GLY A 58 -13.42 0.35 -10.92
CA GLY A 58 -11.98 0.19 -10.72
C GLY A 58 -11.60 0.40 -9.26
N THR A 59 -10.44 -0.09 -8.87
CA THR A 59 -9.85 0.16 -7.56
C THR A 59 -8.60 1.00 -7.72
N ALA A 60 -8.64 2.20 -7.16
CA ALA A 60 -7.47 3.06 -7.02
C ALA A 60 -6.94 2.97 -5.59
N SER A 61 -5.64 2.82 -5.44
CA SER A 61 -4.99 2.74 -4.14
C SER A 61 -3.70 3.55 -4.10
N ILE A 62 -3.32 3.95 -2.90
CA ILE A 62 -2.07 4.65 -2.64
C ILE A 62 -1.22 3.86 -1.66
N CYS A 63 0.09 4.07 -1.74
CA CYS A 63 1.06 3.59 -0.76
C CYS A 63 2.05 4.71 -0.44
N PHE A 64 2.24 4.99 0.84
CA PHE A 64 3.31 5.88 1.30
C PHE A 64 4.62 5.09 1.31
N THR A 65 5.55 5.45 0.42
CA THR A 65 6.75 4.64 0.13
C THR A 65 7.94 4.95 1.04
N ARG A 66 7.80 5.92 1.96
CA ARG A 66 8.86 6.38 2.85
C ARG A 66 8.43 6.45 4.32
N PRO A 67 7.85 5.36 4.85
CA PRO A 67 7.32 5.38 6.21
C PRO A 67 8.42 5.61 7.25
N LYS A 68 8.07 6.38 8.28
CA LYS A 68 8.89 6.59 9.48
C LYS A 68 8.56 5.62 10.59
N SER A 69 7.34 5.08 10.59
CA SER A 69 6.92 4.03 11.53
C SER A 69 7.88 2.84 11.49
N ARG A 70 8.19 2.30 12.65
CA ARG A 70 9.09 1.14 12.80
C ARG A 70 8.40 0.06 13.60
N GLY A 71 8.51 -1.16 13.12
CA GLY A 71 8.05 -2.36 13.81
C GLY A 71 9.19 -3.25 14.23
N ASP A 72 8.83 -4.39 14.80
CA ASP A 72 9.78 -5.41 15.23
C ASP A 72 9.28 -6.82 14.94
N VAL A 73 10.23 -7.76 14.90
CA VAL A 73 9.96 -9.19 14.85
C VAL A 73 10.74 -9.82 15.99
N ARG A 74 10.03 -10.50 16.88
CA ARG A 74 10.62 -11.12 18.09
C ARG A 74 10.21 -12.58 18.23
N LEU A 75 11.07 -13.38 18.86
CA LEU A 75 10.70 -14.69 19.37
C LEU A 75 10.08 -14.51 20.77
N VAL A 76 8.91 -15.07 20.98
CA VAL A 76 8.22 -15.06 22.27
C VAL A 76 7.87 -16.47 22.70
N ALA A 77 7.89 -16.73 24.01
CA ALA A 77 7.45 -18.00 24.57
C ALA A 77 5.95 -18.21 24.31
N HIS A 78 5.56 -19.43 23.94
CA HIS A 78 4.17 -19.79 23.71
C HIS A 78 3.98 -21.30 23.89
N ASP A 79 3.12 -21.72 24.82
CA ASP A 79 2.69 -23.11 25.05
C ASP A 79 3.83 -24.15 25.07
N GLY A 80 4.94 -23.84 25.80
CA GLY A 80 6.10 -24.74 25.90
C GLY A 80 7.06 -24.69 24.70
N GLY A 81 6.82 -23.83 23.72
CA GLY A 81 7.67 -23.58 22.57
C GLY A 81 7.92 -22.08 22.34
N THR A 82 8.26 -21.72 21.12
CA THR A 82 8.46 -20.34 20.69
C THR A 82 7.62 -20.04 19.46
N ARG A 83 7.13 -18.78 19.35
CA ARG A 83 6.48 -18.25 18.13
C ARG A 83 7.08 -16.91 17.77
N LEU A 84 6.87 -16.51 16.52
CA LEU A 84 7.16 -15.14 16.08
C LEU A 84 6.05 -14.19 16.54
N ALA A 85 6.44 -13.10 17.20
CA ALA A 85 5.62 -11.91 17.38
C ALA A 85 6.05 -10.90 16.31
N ILE A 86 5.14 -10.55 15.43
CA ILE A 86 5.36 -9.60 14.32
C ILE A 86 4.52 -8.37 14.64
N GLN A 87 5.18 -7.25 14.85
CA GLN A 87 4.54 -5.98 15.19
C GLN A 87 5.00 -4.90 14.20
N PRO A 88 4.24 -4.65 13.14
CA PRO A 88 4.66 -3.70 12.09
C PRO A 88 4.53 -2.24 12.51
N ASN A 89 3.67 -1.89 13.45
CA ASN A 89 3.37 -0.52 13.91
C ASN A 89 3.05 0.44 12.76
N TYR A 90 2.24 0.00 11.78
CA TYR A 90 1.82 0.85 10.67
C TYR A 90 1.08 2.09 11.18
N LEU A 91 1.37 3.26 10.58
CA LEU A 91 0.75 4.55 10.91
C LEU A 91 0.95 5.00 12.37
N ASP A 92 2.02 4.52 13.03
CA ASP A 92 2.41 4.95 14.36
C ASP A 92 2.92 6.40 14.37
N GLN A 93 3.65 6.78 13.34
CA GLN A 93 4.16 8.12 13.17
C GLN A 93 3.17 9.02 12.40
N ASP A 94 2.95 10.23 12.91
CA ASP A 94 2.01 11.17 12.28
C ASP A 94 2.43 11.55 10.85
N GLU A 95 3.72 11.61 10.56
CA GLU A 95 4.24 11.87 9.21
C GLU A 95 3.70 10.87 8.18
N ASP A 96 3.58 9.59 8.57
CA ASP A 96 3.04 8.53 7.70
C ASP A 96 1.55 8.74 7.45
N VAL A 97 0.80 9.12 8.48
CA VAL A 97 -0.62 9.44 8.39
C VAL A 97 -0.85 10.65 7.48
N GLN A 98 -0.06 11.72 7.66
CA GLN A 98 -0.15 12.93 6.83
C GLN A 98 0.29 12.66 5.38
N GLY A 99 1.29 11.79 5.18
CA GLY A 99 1.69 11.33 3.85
C GLY A 99 0.54 10.61 3.14
N MET A 100 -0.11 9.68 3.83
CA MET A 100 -1.28 8.98 3.30
C MET A 100 -2.45 9.93 3.01
N LEU A 101 -2.73 10.88 3.89
CA LEU A 101 -3.77 11.90 3.68
C LEU A 101 -3.51 12.71 2.41
N ARG A 102 -2.28 13.22 2.23
CA ARG A 102 -1.89 13.92 1.00
C ARG A 102 -2.07 13.03 -0.24
N GLY A 103 -1.67 11.77 -0.13
CA GLY A 103 -1.83 10.79 -1.20
C GLY A 103 -3.28 10.59 -1.62
N VAL A 104 -4.21 10.43 -0.67
CA VAL A 104 -5.65 10.32 -0.95
C VAL A 104 -6.17 11.58 -1.68
N LYS A 105 -5.81 12.77 -1.19
CA LYS A 105 -6.21 14.03 -1.83
C LYS A 105 -5.69 14.17 -3.26
N ILE A 106 -4.43 13.77 -3.50
CA ILE A 106 -3.84 13.77 -4.85
C ILE A 106 -4.57 12.77 -5.75
N LEU A 107 -4.81 11.55 -5.26
CA LEU A 107 -5.53 10.52 -6.01
C LEU A 107 -6.93 11.00 -6.42
N ARG A 108 -7.70 11.56 -5.48
CA ARG A 108 -9.02 12.14 -5.77
C ARG A 108 -8.96 13.23 -6.83
N ARG A 109 -7.96 14.12 -6.76
CA ARG A 109 -7.77 15.16 -7.77
C ARG A 109 -7.48 14.56 -9.15
N ILE A 110 -6.63 13.53 -9.24
CA ILE A 110 -6.34 12.84 -10.52
C ILE A 110 -7.60 12.20 -11.08
N LEU A 111 -8.35 11.48 -10.27
CA LEU A 111 -9.57 10.80 -10.71
C LEU A 111 -10.66 11.78 -11.16
N ASN A 112 -10.70 12.99 -10.58
CA ASN A 112 -11.66 14.04 -10.97
C ASN A 112 -11.14 15.00 -12.06
N THR A 113 -10.06 14.64 -12.76
CA THR A 113 -9.51 15.42 -13.88
C THR A 113 -9.85 14.73 -15.20
N GLU A 114 -10.26 15.52 -16.23
CA GLU A 114 -10.49 15.00 -17.58
C GLU A 114 -9.19 14.42 -18.20
N PRO A 115 -9.29 13.36 -18.97
CA PRO A 115 -10.52 12.67 -19.40
C PRO A 115 -11.03 11.60 -18.43
N PHE A 116 -10.38 11.38 -17.25
CA PHE A 116 -10.72 10.30 -16.34
C PHE A 116 -12.09 10.50 -15.69
N ALA A 117 -12.42 11.74 -15.33
CA ALA A 117 -13.68 12.12 -14.70
C ALA A 117 -14.91 11.72 -15.53
N ASP A 118 -14.80 11.76 -16.87
CA ASP A 118 -15.91 11.41 -17.79
C ASP A 118 -16.33 9.94 -17.71
N TYR A 119 -15.47 9.07 -17.18
CA TYR A 119 -15.71 7.63 -17.02
C TYR A 119 -16.12 7.23 -15.61
N LEU A 120 -16.17 8.16 -14.65
CA LEU A 120 -16.45 7.88 -13.26
C LEU A 120 -17.82 8.43 -12.83
N GLU A 121 -18.63 7.57 -12.24
CA GLU A 121 -19.87 7.99 -11.57
C GLU A 121 -19.63 8.52 -10.16
N GLY A 122 -18.48 8.17 -9.55
CA GLY A 122 -18.08 8.58 -8.21
C GLY A 122 -17.30 7.51 -7.45
N GLU A 123 -16.92 7.83 -6.22
CA GLU A 123 -16.32 6.88 -5.29
C GLU A 123 -17.38 5.94 -4.70
N HIS A 124 -17.00 4.69 -4.44
CA HIS A 124 -17.84 3.69 -3.80
C HIS A 124 -17.35 3.35 -2.38
N GLY A 125 -18.30 2.93 -1.54
CA GLY A 125 -18.02 2.39 -0.21
C GLY A 125 -17.68 3.45 0.86
N PRO A 126 -16.98 3.06 1.93
CA PRO A 126 -16.67 3.95 3.05
C PRO A 126 -15.81 5.16 2.68
N ALA A 127 -14.92 5.03 1.69
CA ALA A 127 -14.07 6.13 1.21
C ALA A 127 -14.91 7.30 0.70
N ALA A 128 -16.01 7.03 0.00
CA ALA A 128 -16.91 8.06 -0.55
C ALA A 128 -17.56 8.96 0.51
N LYS A 129 -17.58 8.52 1.77
CA LYS A 129 -18.21 9.24 2.90
C LYS A 129 -17.21 10.11 3.66
N ALA A 130 -15.91 9.93 3.45
CA ALA A 130 -14.84 10.64 4.13
C ALA A 130 -14.50 11.93 3.36
N ASN A 131 -14.99 13.09 3.81
CA ASN A 131 -14.85 14.36 3.12
C ASN A 131 -13.96 15.36 3.85
N THR A 132 -13.85 15.26 5.19
CA THR A 132 -12.90 16.06 5.97
C THR A 132 -11.58 15.33 6.16
N ASP A 133 -10.54 16.05 6.57
CA ASP A 133 -9.22 15.46 6.84
C ASP A 133 -9.31 14.39 7.94
N GLU A 134 -10.08 14.68 8.98
CA GLU A 134 -10.31 13.77 10.11
C GLU A 134 -11.01 12.49 9.66
N GLU A 135 -12.04 12.61 8.82
CA GLU A 135 -12.77 11.46 8.27
C GLU A 135 -11.89 10.61 7.34
N ILE A 136 -11.07 11.26 6.52
CA ILE A 136 -10.11 10.58 5.64
C ILE A 136 -9.05 9.86 6.50
N ILE A 137 -8.49 10.50 7.51
CA ILE A 137 -7.53 9.88 8.44
C ILE A 137 -8.17 8.69 9.15
N GLN A 138 -9.40 8.82 9.62
CA GLN A 138 -10.11 7.71 10.26
C GLN A 138 -10.34 6.55 9.28
N HIS A 139 -10.71 6.87 8.03
CA HIS A 139 -10.83 5.85 6.98
C HIS A 139 -9.49 5.16 6.70
N ILE A 140 -8.38 5.91 6.59
CA ILE A 140 -7.03 5.37 6.42
C ILE A 140 -6.70 4.40 7.56
N ARG A 141 -6.91 4.79 8.82
CA ARG A 141 -6.62 3.94 9.98
C ARG A 141 -7.45 2.66 10.02
N ASN A 142 -8.68 2.69 9.49
CA ASN A 142 -9.57 1.54 9.47
C ASN A 142 -9.33 0.60 8.29
N SER A 143 -8.78 1.10 7.18
CA SER A 143 -8.69 0.36 5.91
C SER A 143 -7.27 0.12 5.41
N ALA A 144 -6.26 0.80 5.98
CA ALA A 144 -4.88 0.60 5.56
C ALA A 144 -4.41 -0.82 5.89
N ALA A 145 -3.74 -1.42 4.92
CA ALA A 145 -3.21 -2.77 5.02
C ALA A 145 -1.80 -2.82 4.42
N THR A 146 -1.09 -3.89 4.71
CA THR A 146 0.20 -4.16 4.06
C THR A 146 0.03 -4.40 2.57
N ILE A 147 0.98 -3.93 1.77
CA ILE A 147 1.14 -4.34 0.37
C ILE A 147 2.15 -5.48 0.21
N TYR A 148 2.48 -6.17 1.32
CA TYR A 148 3.38 -7.32 1.39
C TYR A 148 4.83 -7.03 0.98
N HIS A 149 5.29 -5.80 1.18
CA HIS A 149 6.67 -5.36 0.91
C HIS A 149 7.40 -4.87 2.18
N PRO A 150 7.34 -5.61 3.33
CA PRO A 150 8.07 -5.20 4.52
C PRO A 150 9.57 -5.30 4.29
N VAL A 151 10.33 -4.36 4.84
CA VAL A 151 11.79 -4.29 4.73
C VAL A 151 12.40 -3.87 6.06
N GLY A 152 13.70 -4.11 6.23
CA GLY A 152 14.49 -3.56 7.32
C GLY A 152 14.91 -4.55 8.41
N THR A 153 14.28 -5.72 8.54
CA THR A 153 14.70 -6.76 9.51
C THR A 153 16.05 -7.38 9.17
N CYS A 154 16.47 -7.31 7.89
CA CYS A 154 17.79 -7.74 7.43
C CYS A 154 18.47 -6.59 6.68
N LYS A 155 18.46 -5.37 7.25
CA LYS A 155 18.96 -4.18 6.58
C LYS A 155 20.45 -4.23 6.29
N MET A 156 20.84 -3.63 5.18
CA MET A 156 22.20 -3.26 4.86
C MET A 156 22.57 -1.96 5.56
N GLY A 157 23.78 -1.84 6.04
CA GLY A 157 24.26 -0.59 6.63
C GLY A 157 25.56 -0.74 7.42
N ASN A 158 26.02 0.38 8.00
CA ASN A 158 27.23 0.44 8.81
C ASN A 158 26.96 0.60 10.31
N ASP A 159 25.69 0.67 10.71
CA ASP A 159 25.29 0.74 12.12
C ASP A 159 25.20 -0.67 12.76
N GLU A 160 25.12 -0.71 14.07
CA GLU A 160 25.10 -1.96 14.87
C GLU A 160 23.93 -2.88 14.56
N MET A 161 22.82 -2.32 14.07
CA MET A 161 21.62 -3.08 13.72
C MET A 161 21.63 -3.61 12.28
N ALA A 162 22.66 -3.28 11.48
CA ALA A 162 22.79 -3.80 10.14
C ALA A 162 23.19 -5.28 10.15
N VAL A 163 22.48 -6.09 9.39
CA VAL A 163 22.73 -7.53 9.27
C VAL A 163 23.79 -7.81 8.21
N VAL A 164 23.86 -7.00 7.18
CA VAL A 164 24.85 -7.09 6.11
C VAL A 164 25.55 -5.74 5.88
N ASP A 165 26.77 -5.79 5.39
CA ASP A 165 27.52 -4.61 4.94
C ASP A 165 27.17 -4.21 3.49
N ASP A 166 27.85 -3.19 2.96
CA ASP A 166 27.70 -2.67 1.61
C ASP A 166 28.08 -3.66 0.49
N ARG A 167 28.71 -4.77 0.85
CA ARG A 167 29.05 -5.89 -0.05
C ARG A 167 28.17 -7.11 0.17
N LEU A 168 27.09 -6.98 0.95
CA LEU A 168 26.15 -8.03 1.31
C LEU A 168 26.78 -9.16 2.16
N ARG A 169 27.90 -8.93 2.80
CA ARG A 169 28.50 -9.91 3.72
C ARG A 169 27.77 -9.86 5.03
N VAL A 170 27.36 -11.04 5.54
CA VAL A 170 26.65 -11.16 6.81
C VAL A 170 27.60 -10.87 7.97
N ARG A 171 27.24 -9.99 8.87
CA ARG A 171 28.02 -9.66 10.07
C ARG A 171 28.09 -10.85 11.02
N GLY A 172 29.28 -11.12 11.55
CA GLY A 172 29.50 -12.22 12.50
C GLY A 172 29.73 -13.57 11.83
N LEU A 173 29.72 -13.66 10.51
CA LEU A 173 30.17 -14.82 9.77
C LEU A 173 31.48 -14.52 9.05
N SER A 174 32.40 -15.49 9.08
CA SER A 174 33.61 -15.47 8.25
C SER A 174 33.44 -16.46 7.09
N ASP A 175 33.98 -16.13 5.94
CA ASP A 175 34.05 -17.01 4.77
C ASP A 175 34.89 -18.26 5.09
#